data_ac250d8cfcea49148212d4692749dd4d
#
_entry.id   ac250d8cfcea49148212d4692749dd4d
#
_cell.length_a   1.000
_cell.length_b   1.000
_cell.length_c   1.000
_cell.angle_alpha   90.00
_cell.angle_beta   90.00
_cell.angle_gamma   90.00
#
_symmetry.space_group_name_H-M   'P 1'
#
loop_
_entity.id
_entity.type
_entity.pdbx_description
1 polymer ?
#
loop_
_entity_poly.entity_id
_entity_poly.type
_entity_poly.pdbx_seq_one_letter_code
_entity_poly.pdbx_strand_id
1 'polypeptide(L)'
;MKTSIKTLFAAALTTIILGTASVAANATENNTNYTNLTSVKNISKIKISGNVKLILIQDAKESFEVYDNYFAKNALVQQQNGELRISSFTKEALTVIAHVNNVSSIEASNTSTIQTAGNFNLLDLNVVLNDAATADIKANTVNLSTSINGTSNLVLSGSTESYSAVLGTFAKVGMNDFTASNSNVSTAPVIATYSANRYEDIKVDFLETLF
;
A
#
# COMPACT_ATOMS: atom_id res chain seq x y z
N MET A 1 -10.22 -42.89 -5.75
CA MET A 1 -10.93 -41.62 -5.46
C MET A 1 -9.95 -40.55 -5.02
N LYS A 2 -9.00 -40.11 -5.87
CA LYS A 2 -8.00 -39.06 -5.55
C LYS A 2 -7.88 -37.96 -6.61
N THR A 3 -8.78 -37.92 -7.59
CA THR A 3 -8.70 -36.99 -8.74
C THR A 3 -9.70 -35.81 -8.68
N SER A 4 -10.70 -35.87 -7.81
CA SER A 4 -11.76 -34.84 -7.76
C SER A 4 -11.40 -33.59 -6.97
N ILE A 5 -10.39 -33.63 -6.06
CA ILE A 5 -10.02 -32.48 -5.25
C ILE A 5 -9.13 -31.50 -6.01
N LYS A 6 -8.26 -32.02 -6.90
CA LYS A 6 -7.36 -31.15 -7.69
C LYS A 6 -8.09 -30.36 -8.77
N THR A 7 -9.16 -30.91 -9.33
CA THR A 7 -10.01 -30.21 -10.31
C THR A 7 -10.93 -29.18 -9.65
N LEU A 8 -11.31 -29.37 -8.40
CA LEU A 8 -12.14 -28.41 -7.65
C LEU A 8 -11.32 -27.15 -7.28
N PHE A 9 -10.03 -27.32 -6.94
CA PHE A 9 -9.13 -26.19 -6.67
C PHE A 9 -8.81 -25.39 -7.94
N ALA A 10 -8.65 -26.03 -9.10
CA ALA A 10 -8.44 -25.36 -10.37
C ALA A 10 -9.68 -24.57 -10.82
N ALA A 11 -10.89 -25.13 -10.59
CA ALA A 11 -12.14 -24.44 -10.90
C ALA A 11 -12.42 -23.27 -9.95
N ALA A 12 -12.04 -23.36 -8.68
CA ALA A 12 -12.19 -22.26 -7.73
C ALA A 12 -11.22 -21.08 -8.01
N LEU A 13 -10.03 -21.37 -8.53
CA LEU A 13 -9.08 -20.32 -8.92
C LEU A 13 -9.50 -19.59 -10.20
N THR A 14 -10.13 -20.30 -11.15
CA THR A 14 -10.62 -19.70 -12.39
C THR A 14 -11.87 -18.84 -12.19
N THR A 15 -12.70 -19.14 -11.20
CA THR A 15 -13.89 -18.32 -10.91
C THR A 15 -13.56 -17.01 -10.20
N ILE A 16 -12.43 -16.93 -9.49
CA ILE A 16 -11.97 -15.67 -8.86
C ILE A 16 -11.42 -14.68 -9.91
N ILE A 17 -10.89 -15.19 -11.03
CA ILE A 17 -10.36 -14.34 -12.12
C ILE A 17 -11.47 -13.80 -13.02
N LEU A 18 -12.61 -14.47 -13.10
CA LEU A 18 -13.76 -14.08 -13.94
C LEU A 18 -14.72 -13.09 -13.24
N GLY A 19 -14.58 -12.85 -11.95
CA GLY A 19 -15.37 -11.88 -11.18
C GLY A 19 -14.73 -10.51 -11.02
N THR A 20 -13.48 -10.34 -11.43
CA THR A 20 -12.87 -9.01 -11.54
C THR A 20 -13.34 -8.39 -12.83
N ALA A 21 -14.19 -7.36 -12.76
CA ALA A 21 -14.49 -6.55 -13.91
C ALA A 21 -13.15 -6.14 -14.55
N SER A 22 -12.81 -6.74 -15.68
CA SER A 22 -11.72 -6.26 -16.50
C SER A 22 -12.10 -4.83 -16.88
N VAL A 23 -11.32 -3.87 -16.38
CA VAL A 23 -11.47 -2.48 -16.76
C VAL A 23 -11.16 -2.42 -18.25
N ALA A 24 -12.17 -2.43 -19.09
CA ALA A 24 -12.00 -2.20 -20.51
C ALA A 24 -11.52 -0.75 -20.66
N ALA A 25 -10.24 -0.58 -20.94
CA ALA A 25 -9.69 0.70 -21.29
C ALA A 25 -10.26 1.08 -22.66
N ASN A 26 -11.23 1.97 -22.70
CA ASN A 26 -11.59 2.65 -23.93
C ASN A 26 -10.48 3.69 -24.19
N ALA A 27 -9.46 3.28 -24.94
CA ALA A 27 -8.46 4.20 -25.46
C ALA A 27 -9.12 5.10 -26.49
N THR A 28 -9.46 6.30 -26.12
CA THR A 28 -9.70 7.37 -27.08
C THR A 28 -8.30 7.85 -27.50
N GLU A 29 -7.93 7.64 -28.75
CA GLU A 29 -6.69 8.15 -29.33
C GLU A 29 -6.68 9.69 -29.32
N ASN A 30 -6.33 10.26 -28.17
CA ASN A 30 -5.71 11.55 -28.10
C ASN A 30 -4.25 11.30 -27.72
N ASN A 31 -3.34 11.99 -28.35
CA ASN A 31 -1.87 11.91 -28.27
C ASN A 31 -1.32 12.20 -26.85
N THR A 32 -1.92 11.60 -25.84
CA THR A 32 -1.61 11.71 -24.43
C THR A 32 -1.08 10.36 -23.95
N ASN A 33 0.12 10.36 -23.41
CA ASN A 33 0.83 9.15 -22.94
C ASN A 33 0.20 8.56 -21.66
N TYR A 34 -1.12 8.63 -21.49
CA TYR A 34 -1.80 8.05 -20.34
C TYR A 34 -3.12 7.35 -20.71
N THR A 35 -3.52 6.41 -19.88
CA THR A 35 -4.80 5.72 -19.97
C THR A 35 -5.72 6.20 -18.84
N ASN A 36 -6.92 6.64 -19.20
CA ASN A 36 -7.94 7.03 -18.21
C ASN A 36 -8.78 5.80 -17.81
N LEU A 37 -8.85 5.51 -16.51
CA LEU A 37 -9.64 4.41 -15.96
C LEU A 37 -11.06 4.88 -15.62
N THR A 38 -11.93 4.94 -16.63
CA THR A 38 -13.30 5.48 -16.50
C THR A 38 -14.25 4.65 -15.64
N SER A 39 -13.92 3.40 -15.38
CA SER A 39 -14.74 2.48 -14.57
C SER A 39 -14.44 2.57 -13.07
N VAL A 40 -13.35 3.24 -12.67
CA VAL A 40 -12.95 3.40 -11.26
C VAL A 40 -13.73 4.56 -10.65
N LYS A 41 -14.56 4.26 -9.63
CA LYS A 41 -15.43 5.25 -8.96
C LYS A 41 -15.69 4.87 -7.50
N ASN A 42 -16.09 5.86 -6.69
CA ASN A 42 -16.44 5.69 -5.28
C ASN A 42 -15.30 5.06 -4.47
N ILE A 43 -14.10 5.61 -4.63
CA ILE A 43 -12.91 5.10 -3.96
C ILE A 43 -12.76 5.78 -2.60
N SER A 44 -12.82 4.97 -1.54
CA SER A 44 -12.54 5.39 -0.17
C SER A 44 -11.20 4.85 0.35
N LYS A 45 -10.64 3.84 -0.31
CA LYS A 45 -9.36 3.22 0.08
C LYS A 45 -8.48 3.01 -1.14
N ILE A 46 -7.19 3.31 -1.00
CA ILE A 46 -6.20 3.09 -2.04
C ILE A 46 -5.03 2.29 -1.47
N LYS A 47 -4.67 1.20 -2.16
CA LYS A 47 -3.55 0.35 -1.82
C LYS A 47 -2.60 0.25 -3.01
N ILE A 48 -1.34 0.64 -2.81
CA ILE A 48 -0.31 0.57 -3.85
C ILE A 48 0.86 -0.32 -3.41
N SER A 49 1.46 -1.03 -4.36
CA SER A 49 2.61 -1.89 -4.11
C SER A 49 3.55 -1.98 -5.31
N GLY A 50 4.81 -2.32 -5.05
CA GLY A 50 5.84 -2.33 -6.07
C GLY A 50 6.40 -0.94 -6.35
N ASN A 51 6.80 -0.67 -7.58
CA ASN A 51 7.33 0.64 -7.98
C ASN A 51 6.22 1.51 -8.58
N VAL A 52 5.35 2.03 -7.71
CA VAL A 52 4.21 2.89 -8.07
C VAL A 52 4.41 4.28 -7.49
N LYS A 53 4.28 5.31 -8.32
CA LYS A 53 4.19 6.71 -7.90
C LYS A 53 2.75 7.18 -8.01
N LEU A 54 2.09 7.38 -6.88
CA LEU A 54 0.71 7.86 -6.79
C LEU A 54 0.70 9.34 -6.45
N ILE A 55 0.06 10.14 -7.29
CA ILE A 55 -0.24 11.55 -7.03
C ILE A 55 -1.73 11.67 -6.77
N LEU A 56 -2.08 12.13 -5.57
CA LEU A 56 -3.46 12.31 -5.13
C LEU A 56 -3.87 13.77 -5.23
N ILE A 57 -5.02 14.01 -5.82
CA ILE A 57 -5.64 15.34 -5.94
C ILE A 57 -7.06 15.22 -5.39
N GLN A 58 -7.44 16.10 -4.46
CA GLN A 58 -8.84 16.15 -4.00
C GLN A 58 -9.70 16.89 -5.01
N ASP A 59 -10.72 16.20 -5.54
CA ASP A 59 -11.64 16.73 -6.54
C ASP A 59 -13.05 16.16 -6.30
N ALA A 60 -14.07 16.94 -6.65
CA ALA A 60 -15.47 16.47 -6.60
C ALA A 60 -15.76 15.38 -7.64
N LYS A 61 -15.03 15.38 -8.77
CA LYS A 61 -15.14 14.38 -9.83
C LYS A 61 -13.96 13.44 -9.79
N GLU A 62 -14.23 12.19 -9.46
CA GLU A 62 -13.20 11.14 -9.45
C GLU A 62 -12.73 10.79 -10.87
N SER A 63 -11.41 10.70 -11.04
CA SER A 63 -10.77 10.20 -12.25
C SER A 63 -9.40 9.60 -11.93
N PHE A 64 -8.98 8.62 -12.72
CA PHE A 64 -7.73 7.91 -12.52
C PHE A 64 -6.98 7.82 -13.84
N GLU A 65 -5.79 8.37 -13.89
CA GLU A 65 -4.94 8.41 -15.07
C GLU A 65 -3.67 7.62 -14.81
N VAL A 66 -3.38 6.65 -15.67
CA VAL A 66 -2.19 5.80 -15.58
C VAL A 66 -1.24 6.16 -16.71
N TYR A 67 -0.06 6.63 -16.36
CA TYR A 67 0.99 7.06 -17.27
C TYR A 67 1.97 5.92 -17.55
N ASP A 68 1.55 4.98 -18.36
CA ASP A 68 2.34 3.89 -18.92
C ASP A 68 1.61 3.32 -20.15
N ASN A 69 2.25 3.32 -21.31
CA ASN A 69 1.68 2.76 -22.54
C ASN A 69 1.48 1.23 -22.46
N TYR A 70 2.11 0.58 -21.52
CA TYR A 70 2.08 -0.88 -21.33
C TYR A 70 1.52 -1.30 -19.97
N PHE A 71 0.79 -0.43 -19.26
CA PHE A 71 0.33 -0.70 -17.91
C PHE A 71 -0.43 -2.03 -17.79
N ALA A 72 -1.21 -2.42 -18.79
CA ALA A 72 -1.98 -3.68 -18.80
C ALA A 72 -1.10 -4.94 -18.74
N LYS A 73 0.20 -4.83 -19.07
CA LYS A 73 1.18 -5.91 -18.97
C LYS A 73 2.07 -5.77 -17.73
N ASN A 74 2.27 -4.54 -17.29
CA ASN A 74 3.28 -4.16 -16.30
C ASN A 74 2.66 -3.94 -14.91
N ALA A 75 1.36 -3.76 -14.85
CA ALA A 75 0.65 -3.44 -13.61
C ALA A 75 -0.69 -4.18 -13.50
N LEU A 76 -1.11 -4.35 -12.27
CA LEU A 76 -2.44 -4.83 -11.93
C LEU A 76 -3.20 -3.67 -11.29
N VAL A 77 -4.36 -3.33 -11.88
CA VAL A 77 -5.29 -2.35 -11.31
C VAL A 77 -6.62 -3.05 -11.07
N GLN A 78 -7.04 -3.08 -9.82
CA GLN A 78 -8.28 -3.75 -9.39
C GLN A 78 -9.09 -2.82 -8.49
N GLN A 79 -10.40 -2.83 -8.66
CA GLN A 79 -11.33 -2.16 -7.75
C GLN A 79 -12.30 -3.16 -7.17
N GLN A 80 -12.45 -3.15 -5.84
CA GLN A 80 -13.45 -3.96 -5.15
C GLN A 80 -13.90 -3.25 -3.88
N ASN A 81 -15.22 -3.13 -3.67
CA ASN A 81 -15.81 -2.58 -2.43
C ASN A 81 -15.24 -1.20 -2.02
N GLY A 82 -15.05 -0.29 -2.97
CA GLY A 82 -14.48 1.04 -2.68
C GLY A 82 -12.97 1.06 -2.44
N GLU A 83 -12.29 -0.08 -2.58
CA GLU A 83 -10.83 -0.17 -2.52
C GLU A 83 -10.24 -0.27 -3.93
N LEU A 84 -9.30 0.61 -4.24
CA LEU A 84 -8.49 0.58 -5.45
C LEU A 84 -7.11 0.00 -5.11
N ARG A 85 -6.74 -1.08 -5.77
CA ARG A 85 -5.43 -1.72 -5.65
C ARG A 85 -4.64 -1.52 -6.93
N ILE A 86 -3.41 -1.01 -6.78
CA ILE A 86 -2.49 -0.79 -7.90
C ILE A 86 -1.16 -1.45 -7.55
N SER A 87 -0.69 -2.35 -8.40
CA SER A 87 0.58 -3.03 -8.22
C SER A 87 1.41 -2.95 -9.50
N SER A 88 2.67 -2.55 -9.39
CA SER A 88 3.63 -2.55 -10.50
C SER A 88 4.63 -3.68 -10.33
N PHE A 89 4.91 -4.39 -11.43
CA PHE A 89 5.84 -5.53 -11.47
C PHE A 89 7.15 -5.20 -12.17
N THR A 90 7.31 -3.94 -12.62
CA THR A 90 8.49 -3.51 -13.37
C THR A 90 9.45 -2.68 -12.53
N LYS A 91 10.68 -2.54 -13.03
CA LYS A 91 11.68 -1.65 -12.43
C LYS A 91 11.39 -0.18 -12.68
N GLU A 92 10.63 0.13 -13.73
CA GLU A 92 10.20 1.49 -14.04
C GLU A 92 9.01 1.89 -13.18
N ALA A 93 9.00 3.13 -12.72
CA ALA A 93 7.93 3.63 -11.87
C ALA A 93 6.64 3.83 -12.67
N LEU A 94 5.58 3.14 -12.25
CA LEU A 94 4.24 3.39 -12.76
C LEU A 94 3.68 4.66 -12.12
N THR A 95 3.47 5.71 -12.90
CA THR A 95 2.87 6.94 -12.38
C THR A 95 1.35 6.90 -12.54
N VAL A 96 0.65 7.17 -11.45
CA VAL A 96 -0.81 7.26 -11.41
C VAL A 96 -1.21 8.59 -10.80
N ILE A 97 -2.05 9.34 -11.51
CA ILE A 97 -2.72 10.53 -10.97
C ILE A 97 -4.16 10.13 -10.64
N ALA A 98 -4.53 10.34 -9.38
CA ALA A 98 -5.85 9.99 -8.87
C ALA A 98 -6.56 11.23 -8.34
N HIS A 99 -7.63 11.64 -9.02
CA HIS A 99 -8.59 12.60 -8.50
C HIS A 99 -9.59 11.85 -7.65
N VAL A 100 -9.65 12.17 -6.36
CA VAL A 100 -10.48 11.49 -5.36
C VAL A 100 -11.32 12.49 -4.59
N ASN A 101 -12.56 12.12 -4.29
CA ASN A 101 -13.44 13.00 -3.53
C ASN A 101 -13.16 12.86 -2.02
N ASN A 102 -13.29 11.65 -1.49
CA ASN A 102 -13.17 11.37 -0.06
C ASN A 102 -12.45 10.04 0.17
N VAL A 103 -11.14 10.08 0.31
CA VAL A 103 -10.34 8.92 0.63
C VAL A 103 -10.08 8.88 2.14
N SER A 104 -10.39 7.75 2.78
CA SER A 104 -10.21 7.55 4.22
C SER A 104 -9.02 6.66 4.58
N SER A 105 -8.46 5.92 3.61
CA SER A 105 -7.31 5.05 3.86
C SER A 105 -6.40 4.95 2.66
N ILE A 106 -5.11 5.06 2.91
CA ILE A 106 -4.05 4.95 1.92
C ILE A 106 -3.00 3.97 2.47
N GLU A 107 -2.68 2.93 1.70
CA GLU A 107 -1.64 1.96 2.05
C GLU A 107 -0.60 1.90 0.94
N ALA A 108 0.69 1.95 1.29
CA ALA A 108 1.79 1.82 0.37
C ALA A 108 2.82 0.81 0.88
N SER A 109 3.35 -0.01 -0.03
CA SER A 109 4.35 -1.02 0.28
C SER A 109 5.43 -1.14 -0.78
N ASN A 110 6.50 -1.85 -0.46
CA ASN A 110 7.72 -1.99 -1.25
C ASN A 110 8.40 -0.63 -1.48
N THR A 111 8.62 -0.21 -2.71
CA THR A 111 9.29 1.06 -3.07
C THR A 111 8.31 2.12 -3.57
N SER A 112 7.03 1.94 -3.30
CA SER A 112 6.01 2.86 -3.77
C SER A 112 6.08 4.24 -3.09
N THR A 113 5.64 5.24 -3.83
CA THR A 113 5.64 6.64 -3.39
C THR A 113 4.25 7.24 -3.49
N ILE A 114 3.83 7.97 -2.47
CA ILE A 114 2.59 8.73 -2.45
C ILE A 114 2.91 10.21 -2.29
N GLN A 115 2.21 11.02 -3.05
CA GLN A 115 2.28 12.48 -2.93
C GLN A 115 0.88 13.06 -3.05
N THR A 116 0.49 13.95 -2.14
CA THR A 116 -0.72 14.76 -2.32
C THR A 116 -0.38 16.04 -3.07
N ALA A 117 -1.24 16.46 -3.97
CA ALA A 117 -1.15 17.74 -4.68
C ALA A 117 -2.34 18.61 -4.31
N GLY A 118 -2.07 19.83 -3.83
CA GLY A 118 -3.09 20.73 -3.30
C GLY A 118 -3.40 20.48 -1.83
N ASN A 119 -4.57 20.93 -1.41
CA ASN A 119 -5.02 20.77 -0.03
C ASN A 119 -6.05 19.65 0.06
N PHE A 120 -5.82 18.72 0.96
CA PHE A 120 -6.80 17.70 1.33
C PHE A 120 -7.52 18.11 2.61
N ASN A 121 -8.86 18.08 2.59
CA ASN A 121 -9.70 18.34 3.75
C ASN A 121 -10.57 17.10 3.97
N LEU A 122 -10.28 16.33 5.01
CA LEU A 122 -10.90 15.04 5.29
C LEU A 122 -11.34 14.98 6.75
N LEU A 123 -12.35 14.17 7.06
CA LEU A 123 -12.68 13.86 8.45
C LEU A 123 -11.66 12.90 9.04
N ASP A 124 -11.48 11.78 8.37
CA ASP A 124 -10.60 10.71 8.82
C ASP A 124 -9.63 10.34 7.70
N LEU A 125 -8.35 10.20 8.03
CA LEU A 125 -7.34 9.67 7.15
C LEU A 125 -6.45 8.66 7.88
N ASN A 126 -6.36 7.45 7.33
CA ASN A 126 -5.43 6.43 7.78
C ASN A 126 -4.33 6.22 6.73
N VAL A 127 -3.07 6.35 7.13
CA VAL A 127 -1.91 6.15 6.25
C VAL A 127 -1.07 5.00 6.78
N VAL A 128 -0.91 3.96 5.96
CA VAL A 128 -0.08 2.81 6.29
C VAL A 128 1.06 2.70 5.29
N LEU A 129 2.29 2.76 5.80
CA LEU A 129 3.49 2.59 4.99
C LEU A 129 4.26 1.36 5.46
N ASN A 130 4.64 0.52 4.52
CA ASN A 130 5.38 -0.71 4.78
C ASN A 130 6.65 -0.78 3.90
N ASP A 131 7.60 -1.58 4.35
CA ASP A 131 8.86 -1.88 3.66
C ASP A 131 9.75 -0.64 3.50
N ALA A 132 9.86 -0.09 2.30
CA ALA A 132 10.62 1.12 1.97
C ALA A 132 9.74 2.19 1.28
N ALA A 133 8.43 2.13 1.52
CA ALA A 133 7.49 3.08 0.95
C ALA A 133 7.72 4.51 1.47
N THR A 134 7.43 5.50 0.64
CA THR A 134 7.55 6.91 0.99
C THR A 134 6.22 7.65 0.76
N ALA A 135 5.90 8.61 1.63
CA ALA A 135 4.73 9.45 1.44
C ALA A 135 5.02 10.90 1.83
N ASP A 136 4.50 11.82 1.02
CA ASP A 136 4.45 13.25 1.29
C ASP A 136 2.97 13.66 1.29
N ILE A 137 2.43 13.86 2.50
CA ILE A 137 1.00 14.06 2.72
C ILE A 137 0.77 15.48 3.29
N LYS A 138 0.10 16.28 2.49
CA LYS A 138 -0.42 17.59 2.93
C LYS A 138 -1.92 17.50 3.10
N ALA A 139 -2.41 17.50 4.35
CA ALA A 139 -3.83 17.34 4.65
C ALA A 139 -4.24 18.11 5.91
N ASN A 140 -5.50 18.57 5.91
CA ASN A 140 -6.20 19.02 7.11
C ASN A 140 -7.27 17.98 7.44
N THR A 141 -7.22 17.43 8.64
CA THR A 141 -8.12 16.34 9.05
C THR A 141 -8.68 16.59 10.44
N VAL A 142 -9.75 15.91 10.79
CA VAL A 142 -10.16 15.80 12.20
C VAL A 142 -9.34 14.69 12.86
N ASN A 143 -9.30 13.51 12.26
CA ASN A 143 -8.52 12.39 12.77
C ASN A 143 -7.49 11.93 11.73
N LEU A 144 -6.22 11.90 12.11
CA LEU A 144 -5.14 11.33 11.32
C LEU A 144 -4.51 10.16 12.08
N SER A 145 -4.52 8.99 11.46
CA SER A 145 -3.85 7.80 11.96
C SER A 145 -2.74 7.38 11.01
N THR A 146 -1.55 7.07 11.54
CA THR A 146 -0.43 6.62 10.72
C THR A 146 0.22 5.37 11.31
N SER A 147 0.55 4.40 10.46
CA SER A 147 1.32 3.22 10.82
C SER A 147 2.49 3.08 9.85
N ILE A 148 3.70 3.34 10.34
CA ILE A 148 4.89 3.44 9.52
C ILE A 148 5.86 2.31 9.90
N ASN A 149 6.04 1.37 9.00
CA ASN A 149 6.80 0.15 9.23
C ASN A 149 8.01 0.03 8.31
N GLY A 150 8.94 -0.85 8.67
CA GLY A 150 10.16 -1.06 7.87
C GLY A 150 11.07 0.16 7.86
N THR A 151 11.60 0.50 6.70
CA THR A 151 12.43 1.69 6.46
C THR A 151 11.65 2.83 5.79
N SER A 152 10.32 2.80 5.91
CA SER A 152 9.42 3.77 5.29
C SER A 152 9.64 5.18 5.82
N ASN A 153 9.33 6.16 4.98
CA ASN A 153 9.47 7.58 5.30
C ASN A 153 8.17 8.32 5.04
N LEU A 154 7.68 9.05 6.04
CA LEU A 154 6.49 9.90 5.94
C LEU A 154 6.86 11.36 6.19
N VAL A 155 6.45 12.24 5.29
CA VAL A 155 6.46 13.69 5.52
C VAL A 155 5.01 14.14 5.65
N LEU A 156 4.69 14.81 6.76
CA LEU A 156 3.38 15.39 7.03
C LEU A 156 3.43 16.90 6.99
N SER A 157 2.43 17.51 6.41
CA SER A 157 2.16 18.94 6.47
C SER A 157 0.66 19.21 6.57
N GLY A 158 0.28 20.38 7.10
CA GLY A 158 -1.11 20.75 7.36
C GLY A 158 -1.50 20.59 8.82
N SER A 159 -2.75 20.20 9.13
CA SER A 159 -3.25 20.19 10.50
C SER A 159 -4.21 19.04 10.78
N THR A 160 -4.29 18.66 12.07
CA THR A 160 -5.32 17.72 12.55
C THR A 160 -5.75 18.06 13.97
N GLU A 161 -6.96 17.67 14.35
CA GLU A 161 -7.39 17.74 15.75
C GLU A 161 -6.78 16.59 16.56
N SER A 162 -6.79 15.37 16.02
CA SER A 162 -6.27 14.19 16.69
C SER A 162 -5.28 13.44 15.79
N TYR A 163 -4.07 13.30 16.25
CA TYR A 163 -3.01 12.52 15.59
C TYR A 163 -2.67 11.26 16.38
N SER A 164 -2.71 10.11 15.73
CA SER A 164 -2.28 8.83 16.31
C SER A 164 -1.23 8.19 15.39
N ALA A 165 -0.10 7.78 15.95
CA ALA A 165 0.97 7.17 15.18
C ALA A 165 1.53 5.92 15.85
N VAL A 166 1.80 4.90 15.02
CA VAL A 166 2.61 3.73 15.38
C VAL A 166 3.83 3.70 14.48
N LEU A 167 5.02 3.75 15.08
CA LEU A 167 6.29 3.84 14.36
C LEU A 167 7.10 2.55 14.53
N GLY A 168 7.49 1.94 13.44
CA GLY A 168 8.48 0.86 13.41
C GLY A 168 9.88 1.38 13.74
N THR A 169 10.79 0.48 14.07
CA THR A 169 12.14 0.80 14.57
C THR A 169 12.97 1.66 13.61
N PHE A 170 12.81 1.46 12.30
CA PHE A 170 13.58 2.18 11.27
C PHE A 170 12.73 3.19 10.49
N ALA A 171 11.47 3.37 10.88
CA ALA A 171 10.57 4.33 10.28
C ALA A 171 11.03 5.77 10.54
N LYS A 172 10.79 6.64 9.56
CA LYS A 172 11.08 8.07 9.67
C LYS A 172 9.81 8.88 9.45
N VAL A 173 9.62 9.91 10.29
CA VAL A 173 8.50 10.85 10.13
C VAL A 173 9.02 12.27 10.28
N GLY A 174 8.78 13.09 9.25
CA GLY A 174 9.02 14.53 9.27
C GLY A 174 7.68 15.28 9.45
N MET A 175 7.62 16.20 10.42
CA MET A 175 6.41 16.95 10.76
C MET A 175 6.71 18.46 10.93
N ASN A 176 7.63 19.01 10.12
CA ASN A 176 8.07 20.39 10.28
C ASN A 176 6.96 21.41 10.04
N ASP A 177 6.05 21.12 9.11
CA ASP A 177 4.93 21.98 8.73
C ASP A 177 3.57 21.35 9.13
N PHE A 178 3.56 20.53 10.17
CA PHE A 178 2.37 19.82 10.65
C PHE A 178 2.00 20.22 12.07
N THR A 179 0.71 20.45 12.31
CA THR A 179 0.18 20.82 13.62
C THR A 179 -0.91 19.85 14.04
N ALA A 180 -0.85 19.36 15.27
CA ALA A 180 -1.89 18.53 15.88
C ALA A 180 -2.33 19.12 17.22
N SER A 181 -3.64 19.22 17.46
CA SER A 181 -4.17 19.66 18.75
C SER A 181 -3.94 18.61 19.84
N ASN A 182 -4.09 17.35 19.50
CA ASN A 182 -3.80 16.20 20.36
C ASN A 182 -2.93 15.20 19.58
N SER A 183 -1.92 14.64 20.23
CA SER A 183 -1.07 13.65 19.60
C SER A 183 -0.76 12.47 20.52
N ASN A 184 -0.84 11.26 19.97
CA ASN A 184 -0.44 10.02 20.61
C ASN A 184 0.48 9.25 19.67
N VAL A 185 1.77 9.20 20.00
CA VAL A 185 2.79 8.52 19.18
C VAL A 185 3.36 7.36 19.99
N SER A 186 3.28 6.17 19.45
CA SER A 186 3.83 4.94 20.03
C SER A 186 4.83 4.29 19.07
N THR A 187 5.78 3.54 19.63
CA THR A 187 6.68 2.69 18.83
C THR A 187 6.17 1.27 18.83
N ALA A 188 6.23 0.60 17.68
CA ALA A 188 5.93 -0.83 17.62
C ALA A 188 6.91 -1.60 18.51
N PRO A 189 6.43 -2.55 19.32
CA PRO A 189 7.31 -3.36 20.15
C PRO A 189 8.27 -4.16 19.24
N VAL A 190 9.57 -4.09 19.53
CA VAL A 190 10.56 -4.97 18.90
C VAL A 190 10.33 -6.36 19.45
N ILE A 191 9.67 -7.23 18.69
CA ILE A 191 9.62 -8.66 19.00
C ILE A 191 11.00 -9.20 18.62
N ALA A 192 11.94 -9.19 19.57
CA ALA A 192 13.16 -9.94 19.43
C ALA A 192 12.79 -11.43 19.48
N THR A 193 12.60 -12.04 18.31
CA THR A 193 12.61 -13.49 18.20
C THR A 193 14.03 -13.93 18.50
N TYR A 194 14.32 -14.18 19.76
CA TYR A 194 15.46 -15.00 20.12
C TYR A 194 15.16 -16.38 19.59
N SER A 195 15.64 -16.68 18.41
CA SER A 195 15.94 -18.05 18.01
C SER A 195 17.03 -18.50 18.98
N ALA A 196 16.61 -19.03 20.11
CA ALA A 196 17.50 -19.83 20.92
C ALA A 196 17.88 -21.01 20.03
N ASN A 197 19.02 -20.92 19.36
CA ASN A 197 19.70 -22.08 18.84
C ASN A 197 20.02 -22.93 20.05
N ARG A 198 19.08 -23.80 20.41
CA ARG A 198 19.32 -24.88 21.31
C ARG A 198 20.25 -25.83 20.57
N TYR A 199 21.53 -25.59 20.60
CA TYR A 199 22.51 -26.64 20.42
C TYR A 199 22.31 -27.53 21.63
N GLU A 200 21.46 -28.54 21.47
CA GLU A 200 21.53 -29.69 22.37
C GLU A 200 22.94 -30.23 22.20
N ASP A 201 23.72 -30.15 23.27
CA ASP A 201 24.98 -30.85 23.40
C ASP A 201 24.69 -32.32 23.09
N ILE A 202 25.02 -32.74 21.88
CA ILE A 202 25.08 -34.16 21.54
C ILE A 202 26.29 -34.66 22.29
N LYS A 203 26.07 -35.16 23.53
CA LYS A 203 27.04 -35.97 24.20
C LYS A 203 27.19 -37.23 23.38
N VAL A 204 28.24 -37.28 22.58
CA VAL A 204 28.71 -38.50 21.95
C VAL A 204 29.40 -39.29 23.07
N ASP A 205 28.66 -40.18 23.71
CA ASP A 205 29.25 -41.20 24.55
C ASP A 205 30.06 -42.12 23.62
N PHE A 206 31.36 -41.89 23.59
CA PHE A 206 32.31 -42.84 23.06
C PHE A 206 32.29 -44.06 24.00
N LEU A 207 31.65 -45.14 23.56
CA LEU A 207 31.83 -46.45 24.14
C LEU A 207 33.28 -46.87 23.95
N GLU A 208 34.14 -46.53 24.94
CA GLU A 208 35.36 -47.30 25.20
C GLU A 208 34.96 -48.59 25.91
N THR A 209 34.71 -49.62 25.14
CA THR A 209 34.82 -50.99 25.66
C THR A 209 35.15 -51.88 24.47
N LEU A 210 36.43 -52.00 24.26
CA LEU A 210 37.02 -53.19 23.60
C LEU A 210 38.53 -53.23 24.00
N PHE A 211 38.79 -53.87 25.12
CA PHE A 211 39.89 -54.83 25.32
C PHE A 211 39.83 -55.35 26.77
#